data_f3e6fe3e4a09a1993b1801019bf85df1
#
_entry.id   f3e6fe3e4a09a1993b1801019bf85df1
#
_cell.length_a   1.000
_cell.length_b   1.000
_cell.length_c   1.000
_cell.angle_alpha   90.00
_cell.angle_beta   90.00
_cell.angle_gamma   90.00
#
_symmetry.space_group_name_H-M   'P 1'
#
loop_
_entity.id
_entity.type
_entity.pdbx_description
1 polymer ?
#
loop_
_entity_poly.entity_id
_entity_poly.type
_entity_poly.pdbx_seq_one_letter_code
_entity_poly.pdbx_strand_id
1 'polypeptide(L)'
;SLDIPAIVDVDGDGDMDIFTFGQGNSVQHHEGQVNCGLDFKLKYWCWGGFEEDNFTNKVNLDACNGFTPPPPPSGTQVDETLKTAHSGSTILLIDLNGNNLYDAILGDISYSNAVAVLNDGTADSAHMYTQDTLYPFGNTPVDLTYYPGFYYEDVNFDGKKDLIATPSAEGSENHNNTWVYNNSNSTASPSFSLSDSSF
;
A
#
# COMPACT_ATOMS: atom_id res chain seq x y z
N SER A 1 15.26 6.17 0.03
CA SER A 1 14.01 5.57 -0.43
C SER A 1 13.03 6.67 -0.78
N LEU A 2 12.26 6.49 -1.83
CA LEU A 2 11.16 7.37 -2.22
C LEU A 2 9.81 6.77 -1.79
N ASP A 3 9.81 5.77 -0.92
CA ASP A 3 8.60 5.08 -0.51
C ASP A 3 7.64 6.02 0.23
N ILE A 4 6.35 5.86 -0.05
CA ILE A 4 5.27 6.56 0.65
C ILE A 4 4.59 5.54 1.56
N PRO A 5 4.74 5.67 2.89
CA PRO A 5 4.18 4.75 3.87
C PRO A 5 2.66 4.91 3.99
N ALA A 6 1.99 3.85 4.45
CA ALA A 6 0.65 3.97 5.03
C ALA A 6 0.74 4.17 6.55
N ILE A 7 -0.18 4.98 7.09
CA ILE A 7 -0.34 5.21 8.52
C ILE A 7 -1.82 5.01 8.85
N VAL A 8 -2.14 3.97 9.61
CA VAL A 8 -3.52 3.58 9.92
C VAL A 8 -3.55 2.73 11.19
N ASP A 9 -4.61 2.80 11.96
CA ASP A 9 -4.92 1.87 13.06
C ASP A 9 -5.47 0.58 12.42
N VAL A 10 -4.59 -0.43 12.20
CA VAL A 10 -4.93 -1.62 11.42
C VAL A 10 -5.71 -2.65 12.20
N ASP A 11 -5.53 -2.73 13.50
CA ASP A 11 -6.15 -3.71 14.38
C ASP A 11 -7.26 -3.13 15.28
N GLY A 12 -7.46 -1.81 15.25
CA GLY A 12 -8.56 -1.14 15.93
C GLY A 12 -8.30 -0.94 17.42
N ASP A 13 -7.04 -0.94 17.86
CA ASP A 13 -6.67 -0.76 19.26
C ASP A 13 -6.59 0.73 19.68
N GLY A 14 -6.66 1.65 18.72
CA GLY A 14 -6.63 3.09 18.90
C GLY A 14 -5.24 3.72 18.74
N ASP A 15 -4.22 2.94 18.50
CA ASP A 15 -2.88 3.40 18.15
C ASP A 15 -2.69 3.41 16.64
N MET A 16 -1.90 4.34 16.12
CA MET A 16 -1.60 4.36 14.68
C MET A 16 -0.41 3.47 14.39
N ASP A 17 -0.54 2.66 13.36
CA ASP A 17 0.52 1.80 12.86
C ASP A 17 1.17 2.40 11.61
N ILE A 18 2.41 2.02 11.35
CA ILE A 18 3.16 2.44 10.16
C ILE A 18 3.50 1.23 9.31
N PHE A 19 3.19 1.33 8.01
CA PHE A 19 3.54 0.35 7.00
C PHE A 19 4.54 0.95 6.03
N THR A 20 5.72 0.33 5.94
CA THR A 20 6.81 0.77 5.06
C THR A 20 7.37 -0.39 4.27
N PHE A 21 8.02 -0.09 3.15
CA PHE A 21 8.77 -1.12 2.45
C PHE A 21 10.12 -1.37 3.11
N GLY A 22 10.44 -2.64 3.34
CA GLY A 22 11.67 -3.10 3.96
C GLY A 22 12.68 -3.66 2.96
N GLN A 23 13.70 -4.32 3.47
CA GLN A 23 14.61 -5.09 2.64
C GLN A 23 13.86 -6.27 2.00
N GLY A 24 14.12 -6.55 0.71
CA GLY A 24 13.51 -7.66 -0.01
C GLY A 24 12.12 -7.37 -0.55
N ASN A 25 11.73 -6.10 -0.71
CA ASN A 25 10.45 -5.66 -1.29
C ASN A 25 9.20 -6.12 -0.50
N SER A 26 9.37 -6.47 0.76
CA SER A 26 8.27 -6.81 1.67
C SER A 26 7.76 -5.58 2.40
N VAL A 27 6.50 -5.59 2.75
CA VAL A 27 5.90 -4.55 3.60
C VAL A 27 6.15 -4.86 5.06
N GLN A 28 6.79 -3.94 5.78
CA GLN A 28 6.99 -4.02 7.22
C GLN A 28 5.84 -3.33 7.95
N HIS A 29 5.34 -3.95 9.01
CA HIS A 29 4.37 -3.37 9.94
C HIS A 29 5.07 -2.98 11.23
N HIS A 30 5.02 -1.71 11.56
CA HIS A 30 5.48 -1.14 12.83
C HIS A 30 4.25 -0.76 13.64
N GLU A 31 3.98 -1.55 14.69
CA GLU A 31 2.85 -1.36 15.60
C GLU A 31 3.10 -0.18 16.54
N GLY A 32 2.10 0.69 16.66
CA GLY A 32 2.06 1.73 17.69
C GLY A 32 2.04 1.11 19.08
N GLN A 33 2.70 1.75 20.05
CA GLN A 33 2.82 1.21 21.42
C GLN A 33 2.13 2.10 22.45
N VAL A 34 1.73 3.29 22.06
CA VAL A 34 1.13 4.27 22.97
C VAL A 34 0.14 5.16 22.23
N ASN A 35 -1.03 5.34 22.80
CA ASN A 35 -2.05 6.22 22.27
C ASN A 35 -1.51 7.65 22.11
N CYS A 36 -1.60 8.21 20.91
CA CYS A 36 -1.06 9.52 20.55
C CYS A 36 0.46 9.69 20.75
N GLY A 37 1.24 8.59 20.72
CA GLY A 37 2.70 8.60 20.84
C GLY A 37 3.43 8.38 19.52
N LEU A 38 4.76 8.46 19.58
CA LEU A 38 5.67 8.15 18.46
C LEU A 38 6.60 6.97 18.83
N ASP A 39 6.08 6.02 19.59
CA ASP A 39 6.79 4.79 19.95
C ASP A 39 6.24 3.63 19.13
N PHE A 40 7.08 3.11 18.22
CA PHE A 40 6.70 2.07 17.28
C PHE A 40 7.63 0.87 17.42
N LYS A 41 7.06 -0.32 17.31
CA LYS A 41 7.80 -1.56 17.34
C LYS A 41 7.52 -2.41 16.12
N LEU A 42 8.56 -2.88 15.46
CA LEU A 42 8.41 -3.82 14.35
C LEU A 42 7.68 -5.08 14.82
N LYS A 43 6.45 -5.28 14.33
CA LYS A 43 5.59 -6.45 14.58
C LYS A 43 5.80 -7.50 13.51
N TYR A 44 5.72 -7.09 12.24
CA TYR A 44 5.92 -7.96 11.08
C TYR A 44 6.95 -7.36 10.13
N TRP A 45 7.92 -8.14 9.72
CA TRP A 45 8.87 -7.73 8.68
C TRP A 45 8.33 -7.98 7.26
N CYS A 46 7.32 -8.82 7.13
CA CYS A 46 6.61 -9.13 5.91
C CYS A 46 5.11 -9.24 6.20
N TRP A 47 4.47 -8.08 6.32
CA TRP A 47 3.04 -8.00 6.56
C TRP A 47 2.26 -8.53 5.36
N GLY A 48 1.23 -9.32 5.61
CA GLY A 48 0.39 -9.90 4.57
C GLY A 48 1.00 -11.08 3.81
N GLY A 49 2.26 -11.46 4.09
CA GLY A 49 2.91 -12.62 3.48
C GLY A 49 3.31 -12.44 2.02
N PHE A 50 3.40 -11.22 1.51
CA PHE A 50 3.74 -10.95 0.11
C PHE A 50 5.01 -10.12 -0.06
N GLU A 51 5.60 -10.20 -1.24
CA GLU A 51 6.72 -9.37 -1.69
C GLU A 51 6.43 -8.82 -3.08
N GLU A 52 6.82 -7.56 -3.35
CA GLU A 52 6.76 -7.02 -4.70
C GLU A 52 7.77 -7.73 -5.61
N ASP A 53 7.37 -7.99 -6.85
CA ASP A 53 8.25 -8.57 -7.86
C ASP A 53 9.10 -7.47 -8.51
N ASN A 54 10.41 -7.65 -8.55
CA ASN A 54 11.35 -6.65 -9.08
C ASN A 54 11.27 -6.45 -10.61
N PHE A 55 10.59 -7.31 -11.34
CA PHE A 55 10.62 -7.35 -12.80
C PHE A 55 9.24 -7.17 -13.44
N THR A 56 8.19 -7.31 -12.64
CA THR A 56 6.81 -7.20 -13.10
C THR A 56 6.02 -6.36 -12.11
N ASN A 57 4.99 -5.67 -12.56
CA ASN A 57 4.10 -4.96 -11.64
C ASN A 57 3.08 -5.94 -11.03
N LYS A 58 3.59 -6.84 -10.18
CA LYS A 58 2.84 -7.87 -9.46
C LYS A 58 3.43 -8.06 -8.08
N VAL A 59 2.71 -8.79 -7.24
CA VAL A 59 3.23 -9.29 -5.98
C VAL A 59 3.35 -10.80 -6.03
N ASN A 60 4.35 -11.33 -5.35
CA ASN A 60 4.53 -12.75 -5.07
C ASN A 60 3.79 -13.04 -3.78
N LEU A 61 2.64 -13.71 -3.86
CA LEU A 61 1.85 -14.13 -2.72
C LEU A 61 2.53 -15.32 -2.03
N ASP A 62 2.30 -15.47 -0.71
CA ASP A 62 2.93 -16.52 0.12
C ASP A 62 4.47 -16.52 0.07
N ALA A 63 5.08 -15.39 -0.28
CA ALA A 63 6.52 -15.26 -0.48
C ALA A 63 7.31 -15.32 0.83
N CYS A 64 6.70 -14.98 1.95
CA CYS A 64 7.34 -14.93 3.26
C CYS A 64 6.39 -15.26 4.42
N ASN A 65 6.95 -15.78 5.51
CA ASN A 65 6.21 -16.24 6.68
C ASN A 65 6.11 -15.17 7.79
N GLY A 66 5.83 -13.95 7.47
CA GLY A 66 5.42 -12.81 8.32
C GLY A 66 6.13 -12.52 9.66
N PHE A 67 6.54 -13.52 10.42
CA PHE A 67 6.73 -13.39 11.88
C PHE A 67 8.16 -13.15 12.38
N THR A 68 9.19 -13.41 11.61
CA THR A 68 10.56 -13.19 12.10
C THR A 68 11.42 -12.59 11.02
N PRO A 69 12.09 -11.45 11.29
CA PRO A 69 13.16 -11.03 10.40
C PRO A 69 14.18 -12.18 10.31
N PRO A 70 14.76 -12.44 9.13
CA PRO A 70 15.89 -13.35 9.06
C PRO A 70 16.91 -12.86 10.08
N PRO A 71 17.51 -13.76 10.90
CA PRO A 71 18.53 -13.36 11.86
C PRO A 71 19.63 -12.62 11.10
N PRO A 72 20.12 -11.47 11.60
CA PRO A 72 21.24 -10.80 10.98
C PRO A 72 22.37 -11.82 10.83
N PRO A 73 23.02 -11.88 9.67
CA PRO A 73 24.10 -12.84 9.43
C PRO A 73 25.14 -12.67 10.54
N SER A 74 25.39 -13.75 11.29
CA SER A 74 26.31 -13.75 12.42
C SER A 74 27.68 -13.28 11.96
N GLY A 75 28.13 -12.12 12.41
CA GLY A 75 29.53 -11.68 12.29
C GLY A 75 29.88 -10.89 11.04
N THR A 76 28.94 -10.50 10.19
CA THR A 76 29.20 -9.57 9.10
C THR A 76 28.66 -8.20 9.45
N GLN A 77 29.48 -7.17 9.29
CA GLN A 77 28.98 -5.82 9.08
C GLN A 77 27.98 -5.93 7.93
N VAL A 78 26.79 -5.36 8.13
CA VAL A 78 25.80 -5.29 7.06
C VAL A 78 26.50 -4.59 5.91
N ASP A 79 26.83 -5.34 4.86
CA ASP A 79 27.40 -4.75 3.66
C ASP A 79 26.31 -3.86 3.05
N GLU A 80 26.44 -2.56 3.25
CA GLU A 80 25.49 -1.57 2.72
C GLU A 80 25.37 -1.62 1.18
N THR A 81 26.28 -2.36 0.52
CA THR A 81 26.25 -2.58 -0.93
C THR A 81 25.25 -3.68 -1.35
N LEU A 82 24.74 -4.49 -0.41
CA LEU A 82 23.68 -5.49 -0.66
C LEU A 82 22.27 -4.99 -0.37
N LYS A 83 22.11 -3.70 -0.04
CA LYS A 83 20.81 -3.06 -0.16
C LYS A 83 20.49 -3.00 -1.66
N THR A 84 19.82 -4.00 -2.19
CA THR A 84 18.95 -3.78 -3.34
C THR A 84 18.00 -2.69 -2.88
N ALA A 85 18.31 -1.47 -3.28
CA ALA A 85 17.49 -0.33 -2.94
C ALA A 85 16.13 -0.62 -3.53
N HIS A 86 15.12 -0.76 -2.68
CA HIS A 86 13.73 -0.71 -3.13
C HIS A 86 13.61 0.56 -3.99
N SER A 87 13.13 0.43 -5.21
CA SER A 87 13.18 1.52 -6.19
C SER A 87 12.23 2.67 -5.86
N GLY A 88 11.31 2.47 -4.95
CA GLY A 88 10.28 3.39 -4.48
C GLY A 88 8.89 2.83 -4.75
N SER A 89 8.11 2.66 -3.70
CA SER A 89 6.72 2.22 -3.78
C SER A 89 5.82 3.03 -2.87
N THR A 90 4.54 3.02 -3.18
CA THR A 90 3.49 3.66 -2.39
C THR A 90 2.53 2.60 -1.89
N ILE A 91 2.00 2.78 -0.70
CA ILE A 91 1.00 1.89 -0.12
C ILE A 91 -0.15 2.69 0.47
N LEU A 92 -1.37 2.30 0.13
CA LEU A 92 -2.60 2.74 0.77
C LEU A 92 -3.31 1.51 1.33
N LEU A 93 -3.72 1.57 2.59
CA LEU A 93 -4.47 0.51 3.26
C LEU A 93 -5.92 0.94 3.46
N ILE A 94 -6.86 0.19 2.88
CA ILE A 94 -8.30 0.35 3.04
C ILE A 94 -9.01 -1.00 2.86
N ASP A 95 -10.18 -1.18 3.44
CA ASP A 95 -11.04 -2.34 3.17
C ASP A 95 -11.69 -2.18 1.79
N LEU A 96 -11.26 -2.97 0.81
CA LEU A 96 -11.71 -2.89 -0.58
C LEU A 96 -12.94 -3.75 -0.86
N ASN A 97 -13.19 -4.77 -0.04
CA ASN A 97 -14.18 -5.79 -0.31
C ASN A 97 -15.30 -5.89 0.75
N GLY A 98 -15.20 -5.11 1.84
CA GLY A 98 -16.20 -5.05 2.92
C GLY A 98 -16.11 -6.20 3.94
N ASN A 99 -14.93 -6.82 4.07
CA ASN A 99 -14.70 -7.88 5.03
C ASN A 99 -14.21 -7.38 6.40
N ASN A 100 -14.05 -6.06 6.56
CA ASN A 100 -13.48 -5.36 7.72
C ASN A 100 -12.00 -5.67 7.97
N LEU A 101 -11.28 -6.09 6.95
CA LEU A 101 -9.81 -6.21 6.98
C LEU A 101 -9.20 -5.19 6.03
N TYR A 102 -8.04 -4.70 6.37
CA TYR A 102 -7.32 -3.81 5.47
C TYR A 102 -6.67 -4.58 4.33
N ASP A 103 -7.04 -4.22 3.12
CA ASP A 103 -6.42 -4.59 1.87
C ASP A 103 -5.37 -3.53 1.51
N ALA A 104 -4.54 -3.78 0.49
CA ALA A 104 -3.53 -2.83 0.04
C ALA A 104 -3.75 -2.40 -1.41
N ILE A 105 -3.54 -1.10 -1.70
CA ILE A 105 -3.31 -0.59 -3.06
C ILE A 105 -1.85 -0.15 -3.14
N LEU A 106 -1.13 -0.69 -4.09
CA LEU A 106 0.30 -0.47 -4.29
C LEU A 106 0.55 0.30 -5.58
N GLY A 107 1.55 1.18 -5.56
CA GLY A 107 2.13 1.82 -6.73
C GLY A 107 3.64 1.70 -6.71
N ASP A 108 4.25 1.53 -7.87
CA ASP A 108 5.69 1.37 -8.03
C ASP A 108 6.25 2.47 -8.95
N ILE A 109 7.47 2.93 -8.66
CA ILE A 109 8.14 4.00 -9.40
C ILE A 109 8.36 3.67 -10.88
N SER A 110 8.38 2.40 -11.23
CA SER A 110 8.66 1.92 -12.59
C SER A 110 7.40 1.70 -13.42
N TYR A 111 6.19 1.82 -12.81
CA TYR A 111 4.93 1.46 -13.44
C TYR A 111 3.89 2.56 -13.33
N SER A 112 2.91 2.52 -14.24
CA SER A 112 1.83 3.51 -14.34
C SER A 112 0.54 3.12 -13.63
N ASN A 113 0.37 1.82 -13.31
CA ASN A 113 -0.88 1.25 -12.82
C ASN A 113 -0.85 0.96 -11.32
N ALA A 114 -2.03 0.77 -10.76
CA ALA A 114 -2.25 0.32 -9.39
C ALA A 114 -2.30 -1.21 -9.32
N VAL A 115 -1.76 -1.78 -8.25
CA VAL A 115 -1.96 -3.17 -7.88
C VAL A 115 -2.76 -3.22 -6.59
N ALA A 116 -3.95 -3.82 -6.61
CA ALA A 116 -4.71 -4.10 -5.41
C ALA A 116 -4.42 -5.52 -4.92
N VAL A 117 -4.27 -5.68 -3.61
CA VAL A 117 -3.98 -6.97 -2.95
C VAL A 117 -4.97 -7.16 -1.82
N LEU A 118 -5.75 -8.25 -1.86
CA LEU A 118 -6.84 -8.50 -0.92
C LEU A 118 -6.41 -9.42 0.22
N ASN A 119 -6.91 -9.10 1.41
CA ASN A 119 -6.61 -9.77 2.68
C ASN A 119 -7.77 -10.67 3.11
N ASP A 120 -7.49 -11.95 3.41
CA ASP A 120 -8.44 -12.90 4.01
C ASP A 120 -7.97 -13.46 5.36
N GLY A 121 -6.92 -12.87 5.95
CA GLY A 121 -6.39 -13.24 7.25
C GLY A 121 -7.23 -12.72 8.42
N THR A 122 -6.57 -12.02 9.33
CA THR A 122 -7.20 -11.33 10.46
C THR A 122 -6.63 -9.93 10.62
N ALA A 123 -7.22 -9.09 11.50
CA ALA A 123 -6.68 -7.78 11.82
C ALA A 123 -5.24 -7.86 12.36
N ASP A 124 -4.97 -8.83 13.24
CA ASP A 124 -3.63 -9.06 13.81
C ASP A 124 -2.66 -9.75 12.85
N SER A 125 -3.15 -10.59 11.94
CA SER A 125 -2.31 -11.41 11.06
C SER A 125 -2.89 -11.40 9.65
N ALA A 126 -2.49 -10.42 8.88
CA ALA A 126 -2.91 -10.30 7.50
C ALA A 126 -2.36 -11.44 6.63
N HIS A 127 -3.17 -11.89 5.69
CA HIS A 127 -2.79 -12.85 4.66
C HIS A 127 -3.34 -12.37 3.32
N MET A 128 -2.44 -11.90 2.46
CA MET A 128 -2.81 -11.46 1.12
C MET A 128 -2.93 -12.68 0.20
N TYR A 129 -4.14 -12.92 -0.32
CA TYR A 129 -4.47 -14.16 -1.04
C TYR A 129 -4.68 -13.99 -2.55
N THR A 130 -4.93 -12.76 -3.00
CA THR A 130 -5.15 -12.46 -4.42
C THR A 130 -4.75 -11.05 -4.77
N GLN A 131 -4.50 -10.80 -6.04
CA GLN A 131 -4.13 -9.49 -6.55
C GLN A 131 -4.88 -9.14 -7.82
N ASP A 132 -5.09 -7.83 -8.04
CA ASP A 132 -5.58 -7.24 -9.29
C ASP A 132 -4.58 -6.17 -9.75
N THR A 133 -4.01 -6.36 -10.92
CA THR A 133 -3.01 -5.44 -11.52
C THR A 133 -3.62 -4.38 -12.42
N LEU A 134 -4.94 -4.34 -12.54
CA LEU A 134 -5.71 -3.37 -13.34
C LEU A 134 -6.79 -2.71 -12.48
N TYR A 135 -6.41 -2.28 -11.27
CA TYR A 135 -7.33 -1.69 -10.31
C TYR A 135 -7.69 -0.23 -10.65
N PRO A 136 -8.96 0.23 -10.49
CA PRO A 136 -10.14 -0.52 -10.01
C PRO A 136 -10.70 -1.52 -11.03
N PHE A 137 -10.96 -2.74 -10.56
CA PHE A 137 -11.46 -3.82 -11.40
C PHE A 137 -12.85 -3.49 -11.99
N GLY A 138 -13.06 -3.78 -13.28
CA GLY A 138 -14.33 -3.56 -13.96
C GLY A 138 -14.64 -2.11 -14.32
N ASN A 139 -13.72 -1.19 -14.04
CA ASN A 139 -13.78 0.23 -14.38
C ASN A 139 -12.53 0.65 -15.15
N THR A 140 -12.36 1.95 -15.40
CA THR A 140 -11.12 2.47 -16.00
C THR A 140 -9.98 2.30 -14.98
N PRO A 141 -8.99 1.43 -15.21
CA PRO A 141 -7.88 1.25 -14.29
C PRO A 141 -7.04 2.52 -14.17
N VAL A 142 -6.32 2.67 -13.07
CA VAL A 142 -5.27 3.69 -12.95
C VAL A 142 -4.20 3.44 -14.00
N ASP A 143 -3.88 4.47 -14.78
CA ASP A 143 -2.80 4.47 -15.78
C ASP A 143 -2.17 5.87 -15.82
N LEU A 144 -1.39 6.20 -14.78
CA LEU A 144 -0.65 7.44 -14.68
C LEU A 144 0.67 7.33 -15.45
N THR A 145 1.36 8.46 -15.64
CA THR A 145 2.63 8.45 -16.39
C THR A 145 3.65 7.50 -15.75
N TYR A 146 3.77 7.54 -14.42
CA TYR A 146 4.56 6.61 -13.58
C TYR A 146 4.42 6.96 -12.10
N TYR A 147 4.82 6.06 -11.23
CA TYR A 147 4.86 6.18 -9.78
C TYR A 147 3.54 6.68 -9.18
N PRO A 148 2.45 5.91 -9.28
CA PRO A 148 1.17 6.30 -8.72
C PRO A 148 1.20 6.28 -7.19
N GLY A 149 0.77 7.38 -6.58
CA GLY A 149 0.46 7.47 -5.16
C GLY A 149 -1.04 7.57 -4.95
N PHE A 150 -1.54 7.05 -3.83
CA PHE A 150 -2.97 6.92 -3.58
C PHE A 150 -3.39 7.59 -2.29
N TYR A 151 -4.58 8.21 -2.31
CA TYR A 151 -5.22 8.84 -1.16
C TYR A 151 -6.69 8.46 -1.12
N TYR A 152 -7.26 8.42 0.07
CA TYR A 152 -8.64 8.00 0.30
C TYR A 152 -9.37 9.08 1.12
N GLU A 153 -10.03 10.01 0.43
CA GLU A 153 -10.68 11.19 1.03
C GLU A 153 -11.99 11.54 0.32
N ASP A 154 -12.95 12.10 1.06
CA ASP A 154 -14.21 12.58 0.51
C ASP A 154 -13.99 13.95 -0.18
N VAL A 155 -13.75 13.93 -1.49
CA VAL A 155 -13.43 15.14 -2.26
C VAL A 155 -14.65 15.80 -2.88
N ASN A 156 -15.77 15.10 -2.94
CA ASN A 156 -17.03 15.62 -3.49
C ASN A 156 -18.06 16.01 -2.41
N PHE A 157 -17.74 15.77 -1.12
CA PHE A 157 -18.57 16.06 0.06
C PHE A 157 -19.90 15.30 0.09
N ASP A 158 -19.93 14.06 -0.44
CA ASP A 158 -21.12 13.22 -0.42
C ASP A 158 -21.19 12.29 0.82
N GLY A 159 -20.19 12.36 1.69
CA GLY A 159 -20.06 11.56 2.92
C GLY A 159 -19.39 10.21 2.72
N LYS A 160 -18.86 9.94 1.52
CA LYS A 160 -18.10 8.74 1.22
C LYS A 160 -16.69 9.14 0.81
N LYS A 161 -15.71 8.32 1.18
CA LYS A 161 -14.35 8.58 0.74
C LYS A 161 -14.14 8.08 -0.68
N ASP A 162 -13.51 8.90 -1.49
CA ASP A 162 -13.14 8.67 -2.88
C ASP A 162 -11.69 8.22 -2.99
N LEU A 163 -11.32 7.56 -4.08
CA LEU A 163 -9.92 7.22 -4.36
C LEU A 163 -9.31 8.29 -5.27
N ILE A 164 -8.18 8.82 -4.84
CA ILE A 164 -7.39 9.77 -5.60
C ILE A 164 -6.08 9.08 -5.99
N ALA A 165 -5.73 9.12 -7.26
CA ALA A 165 -4.45 8.65 -7.77
C ALA A 165 -3.68 9.81 -8.39
N THR A 166 -2.42 9.99 -8.00
CA THR A 166 -1.56 11.07 -8.48
C THR A 166 -0.12 10.57 -8.66
N PRO A 167 0.63 11.06 -9.67
CA PRO A 167 2.04 10.68 -9.78
C PRO A 167 2.85 11.28 -8.63
N SER A 168 3.71 10.46 -8.05
CA SER A 168 4.54 10.84 -6.89
C SER A 168 6.00 11.09 -7.26
N ALA A 169 6.34 11.03 -8.55
CA ALA A 169 7.71 11.23 -9.01
C ALA A 169 8.10 12.70 -9.09
N GLU A 170 9.36 12.98 -8.77
CA GLU A 170 9.95 14.30 -8.98
C GLU A 170 9.96 14.65 -10.48
N GLY A 171 9.50 15.84 -10.81
CA GLY A 171 9.41 16.30 -12.19
C GLY A 171 8.20 15.81 -12.97
N SER A 172 7.24 15.15 -12.31
CA SER A 172 5.92 14.90 -12.88
C SER A 172 5.22 16.23 -13.19
N GLU A 173 4.42 16.25 -14.25
CA GLU A 173 3.60 17.43 -14.56
C GLU A 173 2.58 17.68 -13.45
N ASN A 174 2.37 18.94 -13.09
CA ASN A 174 1.37 19.36 -12.09
C ASN A 174 0.07 19.84 -12.72
N HIS A 175 -0.26 19.31 -13.89
CA HIS A 175 -1.43 19.70 -14.66
C HIS A 175 -2.03 18.45 -15.30
N ASN A 176 -3.33 18.24 -15.09
CA ASN A 176 -4.08 17.10 -15.65
C ASN A 176 -3.49 15.71 -15.31
N ASN A 177 -2.99 15.54 -14.11
CA ASN A 177 -2.34 14.30 -13.71
C ASN A 177 -2.91 13.67 -12.43
N THR A 178 -3.89 14.29 -11.81
CA THR A 178 -4.60 13.73 -10.66
C THR A 178 -5.90 13.11 -11.13
N TRP A 179 -6.06 11.82 -10.87
CA TRP A 179 -7.26 11.07 -11.20
C TRP A 179 -8.13 10.88 -9.96
N VAL A 180 -9.41 11.19 -10.09
CA VAL A 180 -10.39 11.04 -9.02
C VAL A 180 -11.39 9.95 -9.41
N TYR A 181 -11.54 8.98 -8.55
CA TYR A 181 -12.51 7.90 -8.67
C TYR A 181 -13.56 8.06 -7.57
N ASN A 182 -14.77 8.41 -7.98
CA ASN A 182 -15.87 8.53 -7.04
C ASN A 182 -16.31 7.18 -6.51
N ASN A 183 -16.55 7.12 -5.20
CA ASN A 183 -17.09 5.94 -4.54
C ASN A 183 -18.63 5.94 -4.60
N SER A 184 -19.17 5.04 -5.40
CA SER A 184 -20.63 4.90 -5.55
C SER A 184 -21.29 4.09 -4.43
N ASN A 185 -20.50 3.42 -3.58
CA ASN A 185 -21.00 2.57 -2.49
C ASN A 185 -20.70 3.20 -1.11
N SER A 186 -20.42 2.42 -0.09
CA SER A 186 -20.04 2.88 1.25
C SER A 186 -18.52 3.01 1.40
N THR A 187 -18.07 3.79 2.38
CA THR A 187 -16.65 3.84 2.76
C THR A 187 -16.11 2.47 3.23
N ALA A 188 -16.95 1.66 3.87
CA ALA A 188 -16.58 0.34 4.34
C ALA A 188 -16.57 -0.76 3.26
N SER A 189 -17.05 -0.49 2.05
CA SER A 189 -17.02 -1.41 0.91
C SER A 189 -17.08 -0.57 -0.37
N PRO A 190 -15.99 0.09 -0.74
CA PRO A 190 -15.98 1.07 -1.81
C PRO A 190 -16.17 0.43 -3.19
N SER A 191 -16.79 1.20 -4.09
CA SER A 191 -16.89 0.87 -5.51
C SER A 191 -16.50 2.09 -6.31
N PHE A 192 -15.31 2.08 -6.85
CA PHE A 192 -14.68 3.23 -7.49
C PHE A 192 -14.96 3.27 -8.99
N SER A 193 -15.33 4.45 -9.48
CA SER A 193 -15.45 4.73 -10.91
C SER A 193 -14.77 6.05 -11.26
N LEU A 194 -13.99 6.08 -12.35
CA LEU A 194 -13.30 7.28 -12.77
C LEU A 194 -14.30 8.42 -13.01
N SER A 195 -14.12 9.49 -12.28
CA SER A 195 -14.91 10.72 -12.39
C SER A 195 -14.18 11.81 -13.15
N ASP A 196 -12.90 12.00 -12.86
CA ASP A 196 -12.04 12.99 -13.48
C ASP A 196 -10.61 12.47 -13.58
N SER A 197 -9.97 12.66 -14.73
CA SER A 197 -8.56 12.32 -14.97
C SER A 197 -7.66 13.55 -15.08
N SER A 198 -8.18 14.70 -14.73
CA SER A 198 -7.51 15.99 -14.86
C SER A 198 -7.86 16.98 -13.75
N PHE A 199 -8.14 16.44 -12.56
CA PHE A 199 -8.55 17.20 -11.37
C PHE A 199 -7.46 18.17 -10.89
#